data_fcf093e21fe892f3bc5197818385ba55
#
_entry.id   fcf093e21fe892f3bc5197818385ba55
#
_cell.length_a   1.000
_cell.length_b   1.000
_cell.length_c   1.000
_cell.angle_alpha   90.00
_cell.angle_beta   90.00
_cell.angle_gamma   90.00
#
_symmetry.space_group_name_H-M   'P 1'
#
loop_
_entity.id
_entity.type
_entity.pdbx_description
1 polymer ?
#
loop_
_entity_poly.entity_id
_entity_poly.type
_entity_poly.pdbx_seq_one_letter_code
_entity_poly.pdbx_strand_id
1 'polypeptide(L)'
;PVDVKKASVEDLLQYDALIFGTPTLGDGELPGLSCGANDESWEEFLPQLEGHDLSGKTIALFGLGDQEGYGHEFVDALIFLYEAALSGGADIVGFWPTDGYSFEKSNSIIDDQFVGLVIDHENQSELTDERIDGWLASIVPAMAGG
;
A
#
# COMPACT_ATOMS: atom_id res chain seq x y z
N PRO A 1 -3.30 13.62 5.16
CA PRO A 1 -3.90 12.34 4.76
C PRO A 1 -5.40 12.46 4.53
N VAL A 2 -5.90 11.66 3.60
CA VAL A 2 -7.31 11.63 3.25
C VAL A 2 -7.80 10.19 3.27
N ASP A 3 -8.94 9.94 3.90
CA ASP A 3 -9.59 8.63 3.85
C ASP A 3 -10.09 8.41 2.42
N VAL A 4 -9.81 7.23 1.87
CA VAL A 4 -10.14 6.92 0.46
C VAL A 4 -11.63 7.04 0.15
N LYS A 5 -12.49 6.83 1.14
CA LYS A 5 -13.95 7.02 0.95
C LYS A 5 -14.33 8.47 0.65
N LYS A 6 -13.46 9.42 1.02
CA LYS A 6 -13.66 10.87 0.79
C LYS A 6 -12.85 11.39 -0.39
N ALA A 7 -12.02 10.55 -0.99
CA ALA A 7 -11.17 10.94 -2.10
C ALA A 7 -11.93 10.78 -3.42
N SER A 8 -11.54 11.58 -4.41
CA SER A 8 -11.99 11.40 -5.79
C SER A 8 -10.80 11.18 -6.69
N VAL A 9 -11.03 10.53 -7.83
CA VAL A 9 -9.97 10.36 -8.83
C VAL A 9 -9.46 11.71 -9.32
N GLU A 10 -10.35 12.67 -9.49
CA GLU A 10 -9.99 14.04 -9.93
C GLU A 10 -9.00 14.70 -8.96
N ASP A 11 -9.25 14.57 -7.64
CA ASP A 11 -8.36 15.12 -6.63
C ASP A 11 -6.99 14.43 -6.68
N LEU A 12 -6.99 13.10 -6.81
CA LEU A 12 -5.77 12.31 -6.87
C LEU A 12 -4.90 12.72 -8.07
N LEU A 13 -5.52 12.93 -9.22
CA LEU A 13 -4.81 13.26 -10.45
C LEU A 13 -4.12 14.62 -10.42
N GLN A 14 -4.45 15.49 -9.47
CA GLN A 14 -3.81 16.79 -9.31
C GLN A 14 -2.40 16.72 -8.69
N TYR A 15 -2.02 15.60 -8.11
CA TYR A 15 -0.73 15.45 -7.43
C TYR A 15 0.24 14.61 -8.25
N ASP A 16 1.50 15.00 -8.25
CA ASP A 16 2.57 14.26 -8.94
C ASP A 16 3.18 13.16 -8.08
N ALA A 17 3.06 13.28 -6.76
CA ALA A 17 3.57 12.29 -5.81
C ALA A 17 2.47 11.90 -4.84
N LEU A 18 2.28 10.60 -4.67
CA LEU A 18 1.20 10.04 -3.86
C LEU A 18 1.69 8.90 -2.98
N ILE A 19 1.09 8.77 -1.81
CA ILE A 19 1.30 7.62 -0.92
C ILE A 19 -0.05 6.96 -0.69
N PHE A 20 -0.14 5.68 -1.03
CA PHE A 20 -1.34 4.87 -0.80
C PHE A 20 -1.09 3.87 0.32
N GLY A 21 -2.05 3.73 1.21
CA GLY A 21 -1.94 2.77 2.30
C GLY A 21 -3.22 1.98 2.48
N THR A 22 -3.10 0.71 2.86
CA THR A 22 -4.23 -0.17 3.08
C THR A 22 -3.94 -1.24 4.14
N PRO A 23 -4.92 -1.60 4.98
CA PRO A 23 -4.87 -2.86 5.71
C PRO A 23 -5.23 -4.02 4.76
N THR A 24 -5.03 -5.24 5.22
CA THR A 24 -5.52 -6.45 4.55
C THR A 24 -6.68 -7.01 5.38
N LEU A 25 -7.81 -7.24 4.75
CA LEU A 25 -9.00 -7.75 5.41
C LEU A 25 -9.42 -9.11 4.82
N GLY A 26 -10.28 -9.81 5.52
CA GLY A 26 -10.80 -11.08 5.06
C GLY A 26 -9.70 -12.08 4.69
N ASP A 27 -9.82 -12.66 3.52
CA ASP A 27 -8.86 -13.65 2.99
C ASP A 27 -7.82 -12.98 2.07
N GLY A 28 -7.13 -11.96 2.56
CA GLY A 28 -6.14 -11.23 1.77
C GLY A 28 -6.76 -10.15 0.88
N GLU A 29 -7.88 -9.59 1.28
CA GLU A 29 -8.68 -8.69 0.45
C GLU A 29 -8.48 -7.22 0.82
N LEU A 30 -8.75 -6.36 -0.16
CA LEU A 30 -8.82 -4.92 0.07
C LEU A 30 -10.00 -4.58 0.99
N PRO A 31 -9.85 -3.53 1.83
CA PRO A 31 -10.98 -3.06 2.63
C PRO A 31 -12.10 -2.52 1.74
N GLY A 32 -13.32 -2.83 2.11
CA GLY A 32 -14.52 -2.41 1.41
C GLY A 32 -15.75 -3.09 1.98
N LEU A 33 -16.90 -2.82 1.38
CA LEU A 33 -18.18 -3.31 1.89
C LEU A 33 -18.29 -4.84 1.84
N SER A 34 -17.71 -5.48 0.83
CA SER A 34 -17.79 -6.95 0.70
C SER A 34 -17.01 -7.69 1.78
N CYS A 35 -16.02 -7.05 2.39
CA CYS A 35 -15.22 -7.62 3.47
C CYS A 35 -15.77 -7.30 4.85
N GLY A 36 -16.95 -6.73 4.94
CA GLY A 36 -17.58 -6.39 6.19
C GLY A 36 -17.20 -5.02 6.76
N ALA A 37 -16.53 -4.18 6.01
CA ALA A 37 -16.28 -2.80 6.41
C ALA A 37 -17.61 -2.03 6.44
N ASN A 38 -17.68 -1.02 7.31
CA ASN A 38 -18.89 -0.20 7.46
C ASN A 38 -19.05 0.84 6.34
N ASP A 39 -17.96 1.16 5.66
CA ASP A 39 -17.93 2.19 4.62
C ASP A 39 -17.21 1.66 3.38
N GLU A 40 -17.45 2.34 2.26
CA GLU A 40 -16.67 2.12 1.04
C GLU A 40 -15.20 2.45 1.30
N SER A 41 -14.29 1.77 0.61
CA SER A 41 -12.86 1.98 0.75
C SER A 41 -12.15 1.62 -0.56
N TRP A 42 -10.93 1.04 -0.48
CA TRP A 42 -10.14 0.71 -1.67
C TRP A 42 -10.84 -0.23 -2.64
N GLU A 43 -11.62 -1.18 -2.13
CA GLU A 43 -12.37 -2.12 -2.99
C GLU A 43 -13.24 -1.37 -4.00
N GLU A 44 -13.92 -0.31 -3.56
CA GLU A 44 -14.79 0.50 -4.40
C GLU A 44 -14.04 1.56 -5.18
N PHE A 45 -12.91 2.05 -4.64
CA PHE A 45 -12.17 3.15 -5.27
C PHE A 45 -11.28 2.69 -6.43
N LEU A 46 -10.58 1.55 -6.30
CA LEU A 46 -9.66 1.10 -7.35
C LEU A 46 -10.30 0.95 -8.72
N PRO A 47 -11.52 0.39 -8.85
CA PRO A 47 -12.18 0.33 -10.17
C PRO A 47 -12.41 1.70 -10.80
N GLN A 48 -12.59 2.75 -9.99
CA GLN A 48 -12.75 4.12 -10.50
C GLN A 48 -11.44 4.67 -11.06
N LEU A 49 -10.30 4.18 -10.55
CA LEU A 49 -8.98 4.59 -11.00
C LEU A 49 -8.58 3.94 -12.32
N GLU A 50 -9.14 2.78 -12.63
CA GLU A 50 -8.83 2.05 -13.87
C GLU A 50 -9.11 2.90 -15.11
N GLY A 51 -8.21 2.82 -16.08
CA GLY A 51 -8.35 3.57 -17.33
C GLY A 51 -7.81 5.01 -17.26
N HIS A 52 -7.41 5.48 -16.10
CA HIS A 52 -6.77 6.79 -15.96
C HIS A 52 -5.26 6.68 -16.15
N ASP A 53 -4.68 7.69 -16.76
CA ASP A 53 -3.24 7.76 -16.99
C ASP A 53 -2.54 8.30 -15.75
N LEU A 54 -1.67 7.48 -15.16
CA LEU A 54 -0.86 7.84 -14.00
C LEU A 54 0.61 8.06 -14.37
N SER A 55 0.94 8.07 -15.66
CA SER A 55 2.32 8.30 -16.10
C SER A 55 2.80 9.69 -15.62
N GLY A 56 4.07 9.76 -15.26
CA GLY A 56 4.64 10.98 -14.68
C GLY A 56 4.42 11.11 -13.18
N LYS A 57 3.63 10.22 -12.57
CA LYS A 57 3.40 10.23 -11.11
C LYS A 57 4.34 9.25 -10.42
N THR A 58 4.79 9.64 -9.24
CA THR A 58 5.59 8.77 -8.35
C THR A 58 4.70 8.34 -7.20
N ILE A 59 4.55 7.03 -7.03
CA ILE A 59 3.65 6.45 -6.03
C ILE A 59 4.42 5.52 -5.10
N ALA A 60 4.24 5.70 -3.80
CA ALA A 60 4.76 4.80 -2.78
C ALA A 60 3.59 4.16 -2.04
N LEU A 61 3.79 2.94 -1.58
CA LEU A 61 2.73 2.14 -0.97
C LEU A 61 3.12 1.72 0.45
N PHE A 62 2.13 1.61 1.33
CA PHE A 62 2.34 0.96 2.62
C PHE A 62 1.15 0.07 2.96
N GLY A 63 1.42 -0.99 3.71
CA GLY A 63 0.39 -1.92 4.13
C GLY A 63 0.48 -2.23 5.61
N LEU A 64 -0.67 -2.51 6.22
CA LEU A 64 -0.78 -2.96 7.60
C LEU A 64 -1.09 -4.46 7.59
N GLY A 65 -0.42 -5.21 8.46
CA GLY A 65 -0.63 -6.65 8.57
C GLY A 65 -0.34 -7.17 9.95
N ASP A 66 -0.74 -8.41 10.18
CA ASP A 66 -0.52 -9.16 11.42
C ASP A 66 0.18 -10.47 11.05
N GLN A 67 1.50 -10.52 11.22
CA GLN A 67 2.30 -11.66 10.77
C GLN A 67 2.05 -12.93 11.60
N GLU A 68 1.57 -12.80 12.82
CA GLU A 68 1.23 -13.97 13.66
C GLU A 68 -0.19 -14.45 13.40
N GLY A 69 -1.19 -13.55 13.36
CA GLY A 69 -2.57 -13.92 13.15
C GLY A 69 -2.93 -14.24 11.70
N TYR A 70 -2.26 -13.57 10.75
CA TYR A 70 -2.55 -13.69 9.32
C TYR A 70 -1.28 -13.89 8.51
N GLY A 71 -0.35 -14.71 9.00
CA GLY A 71 0.95 -14.92 8.36
C GLY A 71 0.89 -15.59 6.99
N HIS A 72 -0.19 -16.30 6.66
CA HIS A 72 -0.37 -16.94 5.35
C HIS A 72 -0.97 -16.01 4.29
N GLU A 73 -1.41 -14.82 4.71
CA GLU A 73 -1.99 -13.79 3.84
C GLU A 73 -1.39 -12.42 4.18
N PHE A 74 -0.14 -12.43 4.60
CA PHE A 74 0.49 -11.25 5.16
C PHE A 74 0.56 -10.12 4.14
N VAL A 75 -0.10 -9.02 4.45
CA VAL A 75 -0.23 -7.79 3.64
C VAL A 75 -0.62 -8.04 2.18
N ASP A 76 -1.37 -9.11 1.93
CA ASP A 76 -1.73 -9.51 0.56
C ASP A 76 -2.51 -8.44 -0.21
N ALA A 77 -3.31 -7.62 0.48
CA ALA A 77 -4.08 -6.57 -0.18
C ALA A 77 -3.21 -5.50 -0.85
N LEU A 78 -1.97 -5.34 -0.38
CA LEU A 78 -1.08 -4.31 -0.93
C LEU A 78 -0.76 -4.53 -2.40
N ILE A 79 -0.72 -5.79 -2.86
CA ILE A 79 -0.44 -6.09 -4.27
C ILE A 79 -1.48 -5.48 -5.21
N PHE A 80 -2.73 -5.35 -4.78
CA PHE A 80 -3.78 -4.77 -5.61
C PHE A 80 -3.53 -3.29 -5.88
N LEU A 81 -3.02 -2.56 -4.87
CA LEU A 81 -2.63 -1.15 -5.06
C LEU A 81 -1.44 -1.05 -6.01
N TYR A 82 -0.46 -1.95 -5.85
CA TYR A 82 0.71 -2.01 -6.71
C TYR A 82 0.32 -2.24 -8.18
N GLU A 83 -0.52 -3.23 -8.43
CA GLU A 83 -0.97 -3.57 -9.78
C GLU A 83 -1.74 -2.43 -10.43
N ALA A 84 -2.61 -1.77 -9.66
CA ALA A 84 -3.40 -0.64 -10.17
C ALA A 84 -2.51 0.55 -10.54
N ALA A 85 -1.54 0.89 -9.70
CA ALA A 85 -0.61 1.98 -9.96
C ALA A 85 0.30 1.67 -11.16
N LEU A 86 0.81 0.44 -11.23
CA LEU A 86 1.66 0.00 -12.32
C LEU A 86 0.91 0.02 -13.65
N SER A 87 -0.34 -0.45 -13.66
CA SER A 87 -1.18 -0.47 -14.86
C SER A 87 -1.47 0.94 -15.38
N GLY A 88 -1.52 1.93 -14.50
CA GLY A 88 -1.69 3.34 -14.87
C GLY A 88 -0.42 4.01 -15.40
N GLY A 89 0.72 3.33 -15.31
CA GLY A 89 2.00 3.85 -15.80
C GLY A 89 2.80 4.64 -14.78
N ALA A 90 2.46 4.58 -13.49
CA ALA A 90 3.17 5.30 -12.45
C ALA A 90 4.53 4.67 -12.15
N ASP A 91 5.46 5.49 -11.66
CA ASP A 91 6.72 5.02 -11.07
C ASP A 91 6.45 4.61 -9.63
N ILE A 92 6.74 3.36 -9.28
CA ILE A 92 6.56 2.85 -7.92
C ILE A 92 7.89 2.91 -7.19
N VAL A 93 7.90 3.57 -6.04
CA VAL A 93 9.08 3.70 -5.18
C VAL A 93 8.78 3.17 -3.78
N GLY A 94 9.82 2.99 -2.97
CA GLY A 94 9.64 2.62 -1.58
C GLY A 94 9.44 1.14 -1.34
N PHE A 95 10.04 0.28 -2.17
CA PHE A 95 10.09 -1.16 -1.89
C PHE A 95 10.80 -1.36 -0.56
N TRP A 96 10.40 -2.39 0.18
CA TRP A 96 10.86 -2.59 1.55
C TRP A 96 11.36 -4.01 1.76
N PRO A 97 12.51 -4.20 2.43
CA PRO A 97 13.06 -5.54 2.64
C PRO A 97 12.16 -6.39 3.54
N THR A 98 12.20 -7.70 3.32
CA THR A 98 11.45 -8.67 4.12
C THR A 98 12.12 -9.00 5.45
N ASP A 99 13.34 -8.53 5.65
CA ASP A 99 14.10 -8.78 6.88
C ASP A 99 13.35 -8.24 8.11
N GLY A 100 13.37 -9.00 9.20
CA GLY A 100 12.72 -8.59 10.44
C GLY A 100 11.25 -8.97 10.55
N TYR A 101 10.71 -9.69 9.57
CA TYR A 101 9.33 -10.19 9.59
C TYR A 101 9.32 -11.72 9.63
N SER A 102 8.32 -12.28 10.32
CA SER A 102 8.09 -13.71 10.37
C SER A 102 6.68 -14.01 9.91
N PHE A 103 6.53 -14.45 8.68
CA PHE A 103 5.24 -14.76 8.08
C PHE A 103 5.40 -16.00 7.20
N GLU A 104 4.30 -16.65 6.89
CA GLU A 104 4.31 -17.85 6.08
C GLU A 104 4.34 -17.53 4.58
N LYS A 105 3.50 -16.60 4.14
CA LYS A 105 3.35 -16.25 2.73
C LYS A 105 2.82 -14.84 2.56
N SER A 106 3.28 -14.15 1.53
CA SER A 106 2.70 -12.86 1.09
C SER A 106 2.69 -12.77 -0.43
N ASN A 107 1.59 -12.29 -0.99
CA ASN A 107 1.47 -12.01 -2.41
C ASN A 107 2.09 -10.65 -2.79
N SER A 108 2.46 -9.84 -1.80
CA SER A 108 2.98 -8.48 -2.01
C SER A 108 4.50 -8.41 -2.06
N ILE A 109 5.15 -9.49 -2.50
CA ILE A 109 6.61 -9.58 -2.64
C ILE A 109 6.99 -9.71 -4.11
N ILE A 110 7.90 -8.86 -4.58
CA ILE A 110 8.48 -8.90 -5.92
C ILE A 110 9.99 -8.73 -5.77
N ASP A 111 10.77 -9.63 -6.37
CA ASP A 111 12.24 -9.63 -6.30
C ASP A 111 12.76 -9.60 -4.86
N ASP A 112 12.16 -10.44 -4.00
CA ASP A 112 12.53 -10.61 -2.60
C ASP A 112 12.28 -9.39 -1.71
N GLN A 113 11.49 -8.42 -2.18
CA GLN A 113 11.11 -7.24 -1.38
C GLN A 113 9.59 -7.06 -1.38
N PHE A 114 9.06 -6.49 -0.31
CA PHE A 114 7.68 -6.02 -0.31
C PHE A 114 7.55 -4.84 -1.27
N VAL A 115 6.41 -4.75 -1.94
CA VAL A 115 6.12 -3.66 -2.89
C VAL A 115 5.94 -2.30 -2.22
N GLY A 116 5.95 -2.24 -0.90
CA GLY A 116 5.85 -1.03 -0.11
C GLY A 116 6.23 -1.28 1.33
N LEU A 117 6.15 -0.24 2.17
CA LEU A 117 6.41 -0.35 3.59
C LEU A 117 5.39 -1.27 4.25
N VAL A 118 5.85 -2.18 5.09
CA VAL A 118 4.98 -3.09 5.85
C VAL A 118 5.06 -2.75 7.33
N ILE A 119 3.89 -2.48 7.91
CA ILE A 119 3.75 -2.15 9.32
C ILE A 119 2.95 -3.26 10.00
N ASP A 120 3.52 -3.86 11.03
CA ASP A 120 2.83 -4.81 11.90
C ASP A 120 2.75 -4.23 13.30
N HIS A 121 1.74 -3.42 13.54
CA HIS A 121 1.54 -2.75 14.83
C HIS A 121 1.02 -3.72 15.91
N GLU A 122 0.43 -4.82 15.51
CA GLU A 122 -0.08 -5.84 16.45
C GLU A 122 1.06 -6.58 17.15
N ASN A 123 2.11 -6.96 16.41
CA ASN A 123 3.19 -7.80 16.94
C ASN A 123 4.51 -7.05 17.10
N GLN A 124 4.71 -5.97 16.37
CA GLN A 124 5.98 -5.23 16.33
C GLN A 124 5.75 -3.71 16.42
N SER A 125 4.85 -3.28 17.31
CA SER A 125 4.52 -1.86 17.48
C SER A 125 5.75 -1.01 17.84
N GLU A 126 6.73 -1.58 18.53
CA GLU A 126 7.97 -0.90 18.90
C GLU A 126 8.84 -0.55 17.68
N LEU A 127 8.63 -1.21 16.55
CA LEU A 127 9.38 -0.95 15.31
C LEU A 127 8.67 -0.01 14.35
N THR A 128 7.42 0.33 14.62
CA THR A 128 6.59 1.10 13.69
C THR A 128 7.21 2.45 13.33
N ASP A 129 7.58 3.25 14.32
CA ASP A 129 8.14 4.58 14.09
C ASP A 129 9.47 4.52 13.34
N GLU A 130 10.34 3.61 13.72
CA GLU A 130 11.64 3.40 13.08
C GLU A 130 11.47 3.02 11.59
N ARG A 131 10.54 2.12 11.31
CA ARG A 131 10.25 1.69 9.95
C ARG A 131 9.69 2.82 9.10
N ILE A 132 8.77 3.60 9.64
CA ILE A 132 8.21 4.76 8.92
C ILE A 132 9.30 5.77 8.63
N ASP A 133 10.12 6.12 9.61
CA ASP A 133 11.19 7.10 9.43
C ASP A 133 12.21 6.66 8.38
N GLY A 134 12.63 5.40 8.42
CA GLY A 134 13.56 4.85 7.45
C GLY A 134 13.00 4.84 6.03
N TRP A 135 11.73 4.47 5.91
CA TRP A 135 11.06 4.44 4.62
C TRP A 135 10.87 5.84 4.03
N LEU A 136 10.43 6.79 4.85
CA LEU A 136 10.27 8.18 4.41
C LEU A 136 11.61 8.76 3.94
N ALA A 137 12.69 8.46 4.65
CA ALA A 137 14.03 8.90 4.24
C ALA A 137 14.41 8.36 2.86
N SER A 138 13.92 7.18 2.49
CA SER A 138 14.22 6.57 1.19
C SER A 138 13.35 7.12 0.07
N ILE A 139 12.07 7.46 0.34
CA ILE A 139 11.14 7.85 -0.72
C ILE A 139 11.08 9.36 -0.98
N VAL A 140 11.30 10.19 0.04
CA VAL A 140 11.18 11.64 -0.09
C VAL A 140 12.07 12.22 -1.21
N PRO A 141 13.35 11.84 -1.34
CA PRO A 141 14.15 12.33 -2.46
C PRO A 141 13.59 11.93 -3.84
N ALA A 142 13.08 10.73 -3.97
CA ALA A 142 12.50 10.26 -5.24
C ALA A 142 11.22 11.04 -5.60
N MET A 143 10.41 11.37 -4.61
CA MET A 143 9.17 12.12 -4.80
C MET A 143 9.43 13.60 -5.08
N ALA A 144 10.41 14.18 -4.40
CA ALA A 144 10.76 15.59 -4.57
C ALA A 144 11.44 15.86 -5.91
N GLY A 145 12.19 14.88 -6.43
CA GLY A 145 12.89 14.99 -7.71
C GLY A 145 12.04 14.68 -8.93
N GLY A 146 10.82 14.17 -8.67
CA GLY A 146 9.86 13.83 -9.72
C GLY A 146 9.09 15.05 -10.23
#